data_e0cb4cebe304dd1398818b289ea42a5a
#
_entry.id   e0cb4cebe304dd1398818b289ea42a5a
#
_cell.length_a   1.000
_cell.length_b   1.000
_cell.length_c   1.000
_cell.angle_alpha   90.00
_cell.angle_beta   90.00
_cell.angle_gamma   90.00
#
_symmetry.space_group_name_H-M   'P 1'
#
loop_
_entity.id
_entity.type
_entity.pdbx_description
1 polymer ?
#
loop_
_entity_poly.entity_id
_entity_poly.type
_entity_poly.pdbx_seq_one_letter_code
_entity_poly.pdbx_strand_id
1 'polypeptide(L)'
;MQKSVTLHVGLPKTGTTTIQKYLQLQDEKLRSLGFLYPGPREHEALGRARHTLMLSAMIGKRTGQTDGLDPRACREVVTRVFAQFHQSDLENLIWSCEGLSFRAQVWDADYLMQILEGADVRIVFFARYVDDWVESFVKERIKSAAAWLSKKPMPPLAPRPGADEAAAGGSMLEKGARFNEDLRMMRKKLPSAEIVVRSFDVNREAGRVVTGALEAMGLPVKGAFPDADDEAGVKNATKSDLYSMLLYHLIVARAEADVIRAVGVAVRKRDRRGQKFEPLSGRRFRFLSDEDVVQARGYYEELRQEYPDLPEQPPYVSRPAERRLPKDEGVALLDWLRPDISDAIFDQACAAYPKDLGG
;
A
#
# COMPACT_ATOMS: atom_id res chain seq x y z
N MET A 1 26.31 5.14 23.75
CA MET A 1 25.09 4.28 23.71
C MET A 1 24.97 3.66 22.35
N GLN A 2 24.53 2.40 22.26
CA GLN A 2 24.29 1.72 20.99
C GLN A 2 23.06 2.33 20.32
N LYS A 3 23.18 2.73 19.06
CA LYS A 3 22.07 3.26 18.27
C LYS A 3 21.28 2.11 17.65
N SER A 4 19.96 2.29 17.49
CA SER A 4 19.08 1.34 16.82
C SER A 4 18.27 2.04 15.74
N VAL A 5 18.13 1.40 14.58
CA VAL A 5 17.33 1.92 13.47
C VAL A 5 16.29 0.89 13.07
N THR A 6 15.02 1.26 13.16
CA THR A 6 13.90 0.45 12.69
C THR A 6 13.39 0.98 11.35
N LEU A 7 13.49 0.15 10.31
CA LEU A 7 12.92 0.41 8.99
C LEU A 7 11.59 -0.32 8.87
N HIS A 8 10.47 0.41 8.99
CA HIS A 8 9.15 -0.13 8.70
C HIS A 8 8.93 -0.06 7.19
N VAL A 9 9.17 -1.17 6.52
CA VAL A 9 9.05 -1.28 5.07
C VAL A 9 7.64 -1.69 4.63
N GLY A 10 6.79 -2.12 5.57
CA GLY A 10 5.38 -2.49 5.49
C GLY A 10 5.07 -3.42 4.34
N LEU A 11 3.82 -3.68 4.03
CA LEU A 11 3.33 -3.69 2.66
C LEU A 11 2.41 -2.48 2.51
N PRO A 12 2.27 -1.86 1.33
CA PRO A 12 1.14 -0.99 1.09
C PRO A 12 -0.15 -1.75 1.43
N LYS A 13 -1.16 -1.05 1.94
CA LYS A 13 -2.46 -1.65 2.33
C LYS A 13 -2.43 -2.52 3.60
N THR A 14 -1.45 -2.29 4.46
CA THR A 14 -1.36 -2.87 5.81
C THR A 14 -1.45 -1.79 6.90
N GLY A 15 -2.31 -0.79 6.72
CA GLY A 15 -2.55 0.26 7.72
C GLY A 15 -1.42 1.29 7.86
N THR A 16 -0.43 1.27 6.98
CA THR A 16 0.78 2.13 7.04
C THR A 16 0.48 3.61 7.20
N THR A 17 -0.53 4.14 6.49
CA THR A 17 -0.94 5.55 6.62
C THR A 17 -1.44 5.88 8.04
N THR A 18 -2.18 4.98 8.68
CA THR A 18 -2.67 5.15 10.05
C THR A 18 -1.51 5.12 11.03
N ILE A 19 -0.61 4.14 10.89
CA ILE A 19 0.60 3.99 11.71
C ILE A 19 1.50 5.23 11.58
N GLN A 20 1.80 5.67 10.36
CA GLN A 20 2.62 6.85 10.10
C GLN A 20 2.04 8.13 10.70
N LYS A 21 0.72 8.31 10.58
CA LYS A 21 0.03 9.45 11.15
C LYS A 21 0.06 9.40 12.68
N TYR A 22 -0.16 8.23 13.26
CA TYR A 22 -0.09 8.06 14.70
C TYR A 22 1.31 8.39 15.24
N LEU A 23 2.36 7.80 14.66
CA LEU A 23 3.75 8.10 15.03
C LEU A 23 4.06 9.61 14.94
N GLN A 24 3.55 10.29 13.92
CA GLN A 24 3.75 11.73 13.77
C GLN A 24 3.04 12.54 14.87
N LEU A 25 1.84 12.11 15.29
CA LEU A 25 1.12 12.78 16.37
C LEU A 25 1.77 12.57 17.74
N GLN A 26 2.52 11.48 17.90
CA GLN A 26 3.19 11.12 19.15
C GLN A 26 4.66 11.58 19.21
N ASP A 27 5.11 12.51 18.35
CA ASP A 27 6.53 12.91 18.24
C ASP A 27 7.17 13.26 19.59
N GLU A 28 6.53 14.10 20.42
CA GLU A 28 7.07 14.51 21.71
C GLU A 28 7.19 13.33 22.69
N LYS A 29 6.20 12.45 22.70
CA LYS A 29 6.20 11.26 23.53
C LYS A 29 7.25 10.26 23.08
N LEU A 30 7.40 10.06 21.77
CA LEU A 30 8.45 9.21 21.21
C LEU A 30 9.82 9.71 21.63
N ARG A 31 10.09 11.01 21.54
CA ARG A 31 11.36 11.62 21.96
C ARG A 31 11.61 11.45 23.45
N SER A 32 10.60 11.61 24.30
CA SER A 32 10.75 11.36 25.76
C SER A 32 11.09 9.92 26.09
N LEU A 33 10.82 8.97 25.17
CA LEU A 33 11.15 7.57 25.28
C LEU A 33 12.45 7.20 24.53
N GLY A 34 13.21 8.18 24.03
CA GLY A 34 14.46 7.96 23.30
C GLY A 34 14.28 7.59 21.82
N PHE A 35 13.10 7.79 21.24
CA PHE A 35 12.81 7.47 19.85
C PHE A 35 12.72 8.73 18.98
N LEU A 36 13.37 8.70 17.83
CA LEU A 36 13.22 9.68 16.75
C LEU A 36 12.29 9.09 15.65
N TYR A 37 11.18 9.77 15.37
CA TYR A 37 10.43 9.58 14.16
C TYR A 37 10.56 10.85 13.30
N PRO A 38 11.46 10.86 12.28
CA PRO A 38 11.85 12.09 11.60
C PRO A 38 10.65 12.84 11.01
N GLY A 39 10.60 14.15 11.20
CA GLY A 39 9.55 15.04 10.78
C GLY A 39 10.04 16.41 10.35
N PRO A 40 9.15 17.41 10.26
CA PRO A 40 9.55 18.79 9.86
C PRO A 40 10.57 19.45 10.78
N ARG A 41 10.71 18.97 12.03
CA ARG A 41 11.74 19.46 12.97
C ARG A 41 13.15 19.14 12.49
N GLU A 42 13.37 17.98 11.88
CA GLU A 42 14.66 17.56 11.34
C GLU A 42 14.93 18.16 9.97
N HIS A 43 13.87 18.26 9.15
CA HIS A 43 13.92 18.91 7.86
C HIS A 43 12.50 19.19 7.35
N GLU A 44 12.25 20.42 6.86
CA GLU A 44 10.92 20.83 6.35
C GLU A 44 10.38 19.90 5.24
N ALA A 45 11.28 19.37 4.38
CA ALA A 45 10.93 18.43 3.32
C ALA A 45 10.38 17.09 3.84
N LEU A 46 10.59 16.75 5.13
CA LEU A 46 10.12 15.48 5.71
C LEU A 46 8.62 15.45 6.01
N GLY A 47 7.93 16.55 6.03
CA GLY A 47 6.52 16.64 6.37
C GLY A 47 5.67 15.55 5.70
N ARG A 48 5.05 15.87 4.57
CA ARG A 48 4.21 14.90 3.81
C ARG A 48 5.00 13.98 2.88
N ALA A 49 6.27 14.26 2.63
CA ALA A 49 7.11 13.58 1.64
C ALA A 49 8.08 12.56 2.25
N ARG A 50 8.06 12.31 3.57
CA ARG A 50 9.02 11.44 4.28
C ARG A 50 9.28 10.09 3.59
N HIS A 51 8.22 9.36 3.28
CA HIS A 51 8.32 8.06 2.61
C HIS A 51 8.87 8.18 1.18
N THR A 52 8.47 9.21 0.44
CA THR A 52 8.93 9.45 -0.93
C THR A 52 10.41 9.85 -0.94
N LEU A 53 10.85 10.67 0.01
CA LEU A 53 12.26 11.05 0.15
C LEU A 53 13.15 9.82 0.39
N MET A 54 12.79 8.97 1.37
CA MET A 54 13.54 7.74 1.65
C MET A 54 13.55 6.81 0.44
N LEU A 55 12.38 6.61 -0.19
CA LEU A 55 12.27 5.79 -1.38
C LEU A 55 13.17 6.33 -2.51
N SER A 56 13.11 7.63 -2.80
CA SER A 56 13.93 8.23 -3.86
C SER A 56 15.42 8.18 -3.54
N ALA A 57 15.82 8.37 -2.28
CA ALA A 57 17.19 8.22 -1.84
C ALA A 57 17.73 6.81 -2.07
N MET A 58 16.91 5.80 -1.81
CA MET A 58 17.28 4.38 -1.85
C MET A 58 17.33 3.78 -3.26
N ILE A 59 16.42 4.21 -4.15
CA ILE A 59 16.25 3.57 -5.45
C ILE A 59 16.42 4.52 -6.64
N GLY A 60 16.53 5.83 -6.39
CA GLY A 60 16.26 6.89 -7.35
C GLY A 60 17.03 6.83 -8.67
N LYS A 61 18.29 6.40 -8.67
CA LYS A 61 19.08 6.31 -9.92
C LYS A 61 18.70 5.11 -10.79
N ARG A 62 18.08 4.05 -10.22
CA ARG A 62 17.89 2.77 -10.90
C ARG A 62 16.52 2.60 -11.54
N THR A 63 15.51 3.32 -11.07
CA THR A 63 14.13 3.07 -11.50
C THR A 63 13.49 4.21 -12.27
N GLY A 64 14.07 5.42 -12.26
CA GLY A 64 13.44 6.62 -12.82
C GLY A 64 12.10 7.03 -12.15
N GLN A 65 11.71 6.34 -11.08
CA GLN A 65 10.45 6.58 -10.36
C GLN A 65 10.73 7.42 -9.11
N THR A 66 10.86 8.72 -9.30
CA THR A 66 11.20 9.65 -8.19
C THR A 66 10.06 10.59 -7.84
N ASP A 67 8.84 10.40 -8.39
CA ASP A 67 7.70 11.33 -8.22
C ASP A 67 8.09 12.81 -8.45
N GLY A 68 9.05 13.03 -9.35
CA GLY A 68 9.59 14.35 -9.67
C GLY A 68 10.65 14.86 -8.70
N LEU A 69 11.07 14.07 -7.72
CA LEU A 69 12.13 14.46 -6.78
C LEU A 69 13.53 14.11 -7.32
N ASP A 70 14.49 14.99 -7.09
CA ASP A 70 15.89 14.70 -7.37
C ASP A 70 16.45 13.68 -6.35
N PRO A 71 16.92 12.50 -6.80
CA PRO A 71 17.48 11.50 -5.89
C PRO A 71 18.70 11.98 -5.08
N ARG A 72 19.49 12.91 -5.62
CA ARG A 72 20.64 13.46 -4.91
C ARG A 72 20.19 14.33 -3.74
N ALA A 73 19.26 15.26 -4.01
CA ALA A 73 18.68 16.09 -2.96
C ALA A 73 17.98 15.24 -1.88
N CYS A 74 17.29 14.16 -2.29
CA CYS A 74 16.69 13.21 -1.35
C CYS A 74 17.75 12.52 -0.47
N ARG A 75 18.87 12.09 -1.05
CA ARG A 75 20.00 11.50 -0.28
C ARG A 75 20.60 12.50 0.70
N GLU A 76 20.82 13.74 0.29
CA GLU A 76 21.35 14.78 1.17
C GLU A 76 20.45 14.99 2.40
N VAL A 77 19.13 15.06 2.19
CA VAL A 77 18.17 15.18 3.29
C VAL A 77 18.21 13.97 4.21
N VAL A 78 18.12 12.75 3.64
CA VAL A 78 18.13 11.51 4.41
C VAL A 78 19.44 11.36 5.18
N THR A 79 20.59 11.56 4.55
CA THR A 79 21.92 11.48 5.18
C THR A 79 22.04 12.47 6.33
N ARG A 80 21.55 13.71 6.16
CA ARG A 80 21.57 14.73 7.22
C ARG A 80 20.75 14.28 8.43
N VAL A 81 19.56 13.72 8.21
CA VAL A 81 18.72 13.24 9.30
C VAL A 81 19.39 12.10 10.06
N PHE A 82 20.01 11.15 9.37
CA PHE A 82 20.77 10.09 10.03
C PHE A 82 21.98 10.63 10.79
N ALA A 83 22.72 11.58 10.22
CA ALA A 83 23.85 12.22 10.92
C ALA A 83 23.37 12.94 12.19
N GLN A 84 22.27 13.68 12.13
CA GLN A 84 21.67 14.33 13.31
C GLN A 84 21.24 13.30 14.36
N PHE A 85 20.63 12.19 13.94
CA PHE A 85 20.29 11.11 14.85
C PHE A 85 21.53 10.51 15.54
N HIS A 86 22.57 10.21 14.80
CA HIS A 86 23.82 9.67 15.37
C HIS A 86 24.48 10.63 16.38
N GLN A 87 24.32 11.94 16.20
CA GLN A 87 24.85 12.98 17.10
C GLN A 87 23.89 13.32 18.27
N SER A 88 22.63 12.91 18.24
CA SER A 88 21.65 13.20 19.28
C SER A 88 21.77 12.27 20.49
N ASP A 89 21.07 12.59 21.58
CA ASP A 89 20.92 11.72 22.74
C ASP A 89 19.85 10.62 22.56
N LEU A 90 19.10 10.65 21.44
CA LEU A 90 18.08 9.64 21.14
C LEU A 90 18.74 8.33 20.73
N GLU A 91 18.24 7.22 21.25
CA GLU A 91 18.84 5.90 21.05
C GLU A 91 18.25 5.15 19.85
N ASN A 92 17.00 5.47 19.48
CA ASN A 92 16.25 4.72 18.49
C ASN A 92 15.73 5.66 17.39
N LEU A 93 15.85 5.23 16.12
CA LEU A 93 15.23 5.89 14.98
C LEU A 93 14.24 4.95 14.31
N ILE A 94 13.04 5.43 14.06
CA ILE A 94 12.03 4.71 13.28
C ILE A 94 11.82 5.43 11.95
N TRP A 95 12.00 4.73 10.83
CA TRP A 95 11.67 5.26 9.51
C TRP A 95 10.65 4.37 8.81
N SER A 96 9.46 4.91 8.56
CA SER A 96 8.39 4.17 7.88
C SER A 96 8.33 4.56 6.40
N CYS A 97 8.56 3.58 5.53
CA CYS A 97 8.55 3.74 4.07
C CYS A 97 8.05 2.47 3.37
N GLU A 98 6.72 2.33 3.25
CA GLU A 98 6.05 1.14 2.69
C GLU A 98 6.47 0.79 1.26
N GLY A 99 6.88 1.78 0.46
CA GLY A 99 7.32 1.56 -0.92
C GLY A 99 8.65 0.80 -1.06
N LEU A 100 9.39 0.62 0.02
CA LEU A 100 10.63 -0.15 0.01
C LEU A 100 10.38 -1.65 -0.14
N SER A 101 9.27 -2.18 0.40
CA SER A 101 8.98 -3.62 0.40
C SER A 101 9.00 -4.28 -0.98
N PHE A 102 8.58 -3.58 -2.04
CA PHE A 102 8.55 -4.13 -3.41
C PHE A 102 9.79 -3.86 -4.23
N ARG A 103 10.84 -3.36 -3.64
CA ARG A 103 11.97 -2.79 -4.37
C ARG A 103 13.31 -3.16 -3.76
N ALA A 104 13.30 -4.18 -2.90
CA ALA A 104 14.53 -4.64 -2.24
C ALA A 104 15.64 -4.98 -3.24
N GLN A 105 15.30 -5.49 -4.42
CA GLN A 105 16.25 -5.81 -5.49
C GLN A 105 17.03 -4.58 -5.97
N VAL A 106 16.40 -3.41 -6.00
CA VAL A 106 16.99 -2.16 -6.50
C VAL A 106 17.47 -1.21 -5.41
N TRP A 107 17.43 -1.61 -4.13
CA TRP A 107 18.02 -0.83 -3.06
C TRP A 107 19.51 -0.59 -3.30
N ASP A 108 19.95 0.62 -3.05
CA ASP A 108 21.36 0.95 -3.00
C ASP A 108 21.94 0.47 -1.66
N ALA A 109 22.51 -0.75 -1.67
CA ALA A 109 23.04 -1.38 -0.46
C ALA A 109 24.19 -0.59 0.15
N ASP A 110 25.08 -0.03 -0.68
CA ASP A 110 26.23 0.74 -0.21
C ASP A 110 25.77 2.00 0.52
N TYR A 111 24.81 2.71 -0.05
CA TYR A 111 24.22 3.88 0.59
C TYR A 111 23.49 3.51 1.90
N LEU A 112 22.76 2.39 1.92
CA LEU A 112 22.12 1.90 3.14
C LEU A 112 23.15 1.61 4.23
N MET A 113 24.16 0.81 3.92
CA MET A 113 25.21 0.48 4.88
C MET A 113 25.91 1.73 5.42
N GLN A 114 26.12 2.75 4.57
CA GLN A 114 26.70 4.01 4.98
C GLN A 114 25.84 4.75 6.01
N ILE A 115 24.54 4.93 5.77
CA ILE A 115 23.66 5.67 6.69
C ILE A 115 23.31 4.91 7.97
N LEU A 116 23.40 3.57 7.94
CA LEU A 116 23.11 2.67 9.05
C LEU A 116 24.37 2.24 9.81
N GLU A 117 25.54 2.76 9.44
CA GLU A 117 26.83 2.40 10.07
C GLU A 117 26.78 2.61 11.58
N GLY A 118 27.21 1.58 12.32
CA GLY A 118 27.27 1.60 13.80
C GLY A 118 25.91 1.47 14.51
N ALA A 119 24.83 1.23 13.79
CA ALA A 119 23.52 1.00 14.38
C ALA A 119 23.05 -0.47 14.28
N ASP A 120 22.33 -0.93 15.29
CA ASP A 120 21.55 -2.16 15.19
C ASP A 120 20.32 -1.91 14.30
N VAL A 121 20.14 -2.75 13.28
CA VAL A 121 19.09 -2.54 12.29
C VAL A 121 17.98 -3.56 12.44
N ARG A 122 16.74 -3.07 12.53
CA ARG A 122 15.53 -3.87 12.48
C ARG A 122 14.70 -3.51 11.27
N ILE A 123 14.29 -4.50 10.48
CA ILE A 123 13.35 -4.35 9.36
C ILE A 123 12.00 -4.92 9.80
N VAL A 124 10.96 -4.09 9.79
CA VAL A 124 9.60 -4.52 10.13
C VAL A 124 8.76 -4.63 8.86
N PHE A 125 8.26 -5.83 8.62
CA PHE A 125 7.44 -6.17 7.47
C PHE A 125 6.09 -6.75 7.93
N PHE A 126 4.99 -6.14 7.49
CA PHE A 126 3.65 -6.65 7.75
C PHE A 126 3.17 -7.49 6.57
N ALA A 127 3.16 -8.81 6.75
CA ALA A 127 2.55 -9.72 5.81
C ALA A 127 1.02 -9.60 5.87
N ARG A 128 0.38 -9.74 4.73
CA ARG A 128 -1.07 -9.81 4.57
C ARG A 128 -1.41 -11.04 3.72
N TYR A 129 -2.58 -11.62 3.92
CA TYR A 129 -3.07 -12.67 3.01
C TYR A 129 -3.02 -12.15 1.58
N VAL A 130 -2.34 -12.89 0.70
CA VAL A 130 -1.96 -12.37 -0.62
C VAL A 130 -3.18 -12.07 -1.48
N ASP A 131 -4.22 -12.89 -1.42
CA ASP A 131 -5.49 -12.67 -2.10
C ASP A 131 -6.18 -11.36 -1.65
N ASP A 132 -6.31 -11.15 -0.34
CA ASP A 132 -6.85 -9.92 0.25
C ASP A 132 -5.98 -8.69 -0.06
N TRP A 133 -4.66 -8.90 -0.10
CA TRP A 133 -3.74 -7.83 -0.44
C TRP A 133 -3.89 -7.40 -1.89
N VAL A 134 -3.93 -8.36 -2.83
CA VAL A 134 -4.10 -8.08 -4.27
C VAL A 134 -5.41 -7.33 -4.51
N GLU A 135 -6.52 -7.82 -3.96
CA GLU A 135 -7.82 -7.14 -4.05
C GLU A 135 -7.75 -5.68 -3.55
N SER A 136 -7.15 -5.46 -2.39
CA SER A 136 -7.02 -4.13 -1.80
C SER A 136 -6.11 -3.21 -2.62
N PHE A 137 -5.04 -3.78 -3.18
CA PHE A 137 -4.08 -3.03 -3.98
C PHE A 137 -4.64 -2.65 -5.35
N VAL A 138 -5.39 -3.56 -6.00
CA VAL A 138 -6.12 -3.27 -7.24
C VAL A 138 -7.09 -2.12 -7.05
N LYS A 139 -7.90 -2.17 -5.99
CA LYS A 139 -8.85 -1.09 -5.66
C LYS A 139 -8.15 0.26 -5.48
N GLU A 140 -6.97 0.27 -4.86
CA GLU A 140 -6.17 1.50 -4.71
C GLU A 140 -5.61 1.98 -6.05
N ARG A 141 -5.12 1.07 -6.90
CA ARG A 141 -4.64 1.40 -8.24
C ARG A 141 -5.74 2.01 -9.10
N ILE A 142 -6.96 1.45 -9.05
CA ILE A 142 -8.12 1.98 -9.76
C ILE A 142 -8.41 3.42 -9.29
N LYS A 143 -8.38 3.69 -7.98
CA LYS A 143 -8.60 5.05 -7.45
C LYS A 143 -7.52 6.03 -7.86
N SER A 144 -6.28 5.56 -7.91
CA SER A 144 -5.13 6.37 -8.33
C SER A 144 -5.08 6.54 -9.85
N ALA A 145 -5.66 5.62 -10.61
CA ALA A 145 -5.63 5.62 -12.07
C ALA A 145 -6.29 6.87 -12.67
N ALA A 146 -7.33 7.42 -12.04
CA ALA A 146 -7.92 8.69 -12.46
C ALA A 146 -6.90 9.85 -12.46
N ALA A 147 -5.86 9.77 -11.64
CA ALA A 147 -4.74 10.72 -11.63
C ALA A 147 -3.58 10.30 -12.55
N TRP A 148 -3.51 9.00 -12.92
CA TRP A 148 -2.38 8.39 -13.65
C TRP A 148 -2.67 8.09 -15.12
N LEU A 149 -3.95 8.00 -15.52
CA LEU A 149 -4.36 7.59 -16.87
C LEU A 149 -3.86 8.51 -18.01
N SER A 150 -3.44 9.71 -17.64
CA SER A 150 -2.75 10.56 -18.60
C SER A 150 -1.35 10.07 -19.01
N LYS A 151 -0.80 9.03 -18.36
CA LYS A 151 0.63 8.69 -18.50
C LYS A 151 0.96 7.21 -18.72
N LYS A 152 0.18 6.23 -18.28
CA LYS A 152 0.51 4.78 -18.46
C LYS A 152 -0.73 3.87 -18.38
N PRO A 153 -0.84 2.83 -19.23
CA PRO A 153 -1.88 1.82 -19.11
C PRO A 153 -1.77 1.05 -17.80
N MET A 154 -2.90 0.62 -17.25
CA MET A 154 -2.93 -0.24 -16.08
C MET A 154 -2.36 -1.63 -16.44
N PRO A 155 -1.44 -2.19 -15.66
CA PRO A 155 -0.96 -3.54 -15.93
C PRO A 155 -2.13 -4.54 -15.77
N PRO A 156 -2.15 -5.62 -16.56
CA PRO A 156 -3.15 -6.67 -16.42
C PRO A 156 -3.11 -7.27 -15.02
N LEU A 157 -4.26 -7.71 -14.52
CA LEU A 157 -4.40 -8.31 -13.19
C LEU A 157 -3.79 -9.71 -13.11
N ALA A 158 -3.84 -10.44 -14.21
CA ALA A 158 -3.20 -11.75 -14.37
C ALA A 158 -2.51 -11.82 -15.74
N PRO A 159 -1.50 -12.68 -15.93
CA PRO A 159 -0.92 -12.92 -17.24
C PRO A 159 -2.02 -13.37 -18.21
N ARG A 160 -2.15 -12.70 -19.35
CA ARG A 160 -2.99 -13.25 -20.43
C ARG A 160 -2.22 -14.41 -21.06
N PRO A 161 -2.82 -15.57 -21.26
CA PRO A 161 -2.20 -16.64 -22.03
C PRO A 161 -1.78 -16.09 -23.41
N GLY A 162 -0.47 -16.10 -23.71
CA GLY A 162 0.07 -15.65 -25.00
C GLY A 162 0.44 -14.17 -25.13
N ALA A 163 0.42 -13.37 -24.06
CA ALA A 163 1.01 -12.03 -24.08
C ALA A 163 2.52 -12.10 -23.78
N ASP A 164 3.32 -11.43 -24.61
CA ASP A 164 4.77 -11.32 -24.38
C ASP A 164 5.06 -10.81 -22.97
N GLU A 165 5.66 -11.64 -22.14
CA GLU A 165 5.97 -11.39 -20.72
C GLU A 165 6.85 -10.16 -20.49
N ALA A 166 7.57 -9.70 -21.53
CA ALA A 166 8.52 -8.60 -21.45
C ALA A 166 7.89 -7.20 -21.47
N ALA A 167 6.65 -7.03 -21.92
CA ALA A 167 6.04 -5.72 -22.18
C ALA A 167 5.12 -5.22 -21.06
N ALA A 168 4.66 -6.07 -20.14
CA ALA A 168 3.80 -5.68 -19.03
C ALA A 168 4.55 -5.92 -17.72
N GLY A 169 4.90 -4.89 -16.99
CA GLY A 169 5.47 -5.06 -15.65
C GLY A 169 4.59 -5.98 -14.81
N GLY A 170 4.95 -7.22 -14.66
CA GLY A 170 4.33 -8.41 -14.10
C GLY A 170 2.91 -8.27 -13.51
N SER A 171 2.12 -9.31 -13.53
CA SER A 171 0.76 -9.27 -12.98
C SER A 171 0.77 -8.85 -11.50
N MET A 172 -0.34 -8.36 -10.99
CA MET A 172 -0.44 -7.98 -9.57
C MET A 172 -0.29 -9.20 -8.64
N LEU A 173 -0.64 -10.39 -9.12
CA LEU A 173 -0.40 -11.67 -8.47
C LEU A 173 1.09 -11.99 -8.35
N GLU A 174 1.87 -11.78 -9.43
CA GLU A 174 3.32 -11.98 -9.42
C GLU A 174 4.03 -11.05 -8.44
N LYS A 175 3.48 -9.85 -8.19
CA LYS A 175 4.01 -8.98 -7.13
C LYS A 175 3.74 -9.53 -5.73
N GLY A 176 2.60 -10.20 -5.53
CA GLY A 176 2.33 -10.95 -4.31
C GLY A 176 3.28 -12.13 -4.12
N ALA A 177 3.62 -12.83 -5.21
CA ALA A 177 4.60 -13.91 -5.21
C ALA A 177 6.01 -13.48 -4.78
N ARG A 178 6.35 -12.21 -4.97
CA ARG A 178 7.69 -11.69 -4.69
C ARG A 178 7.95 -11.31 -3.24
N PHE A 179 6.99 -11.44 -2.32
CA PHE A 179 7.22 -11.08 -0.92
C PHE A 179 8.40 -11.85 -0.32
N ASN A 180 8.50 -13.15 -0.59
CA ASN A 180 9.63 -13.98 -0.16
C ASN A 180 10.95 -13.53 -0.79
N GLU A 181 10.94 -13.25 -2.10
CA GLU A 181 12.12 -12.77 -2.81
C GLU A 181 12.59 -11.43 -2.27
N ASP A 182 11.68 -10.49 -2.03
CA ASP A 182 12.01 -9.19 -1.47
C ASP A 182 12.58 -9.31 -0.05
N LEU A 183 12.01 -10.15 0.81
CA LEU A 183 12.53 -10.42 2.16
C LEU A 183 13.92 -11.08 2.12
N ARG A 184 14.13 -12.07 1.23
CA ARG A 184 15.44 -12.69 1.02
C ARG A 184 16.46 -11.67 0.52
N MET A 185 16.03 -10.76 -0.38
CA MET A 185 16.89 -9.69 -0.88
C MET A 185 17.24 -8.67 0.21
N MET A 186 16.29 -8.31 1.09
CA MET A 186 16.56 -7.46 2.25
C MET A 186 17.61 -8.09 3.15
N ARG A 187 17.47 -9.39 3.47
CA ARG A 187 18.46 -10.15 4.24
C ARG A 187 19.82 -10.18 3.58
N LYS A 188 19.86 -10.34 2.24
CA LYS A 188 21.12 -10.33 1.49
C LYS A 188 21.82 -8.96 1.53
N LYS A 189 21.05 -7.86 1.46
CA LYS A 189 21.60 -6.49 1.42
C LYS A 189 21.96 -5.93 2.79
N LEU A 190 21.28 -6.41 3.84
CA LEU A 190 21.51 -6.04 5.22
C LEU A 190 21.59 -7.32 6.07
N PRO A 191 22.69 -8.08 5.96
CA PRO A 191 22.81 -9.41 6.56
C PRO A 191 22.79 -9.40 8.10
N SER A 192 23.16 -8.29 8.72
CA SER A 192 23.13 -8.10 10.19
C SER A 192 21.77 -7.60 10.70
N ALA A 193 20.83 -7.24 9.79
CA ALA A 193 19.54 -6.73 10.22
C ALA A 193 18.63 -7.84 10.76
N GLU A 194 17.96 -7.56 11.86
CA GLU A 194 16.84 -8.35 12.35
C GLU A 194 15.63 -8.12 11.42
N ILE A 195 15.06 -9.18 10.84
CA ILE A 195 13.83 -9.08 10.04
C ILE A 195 12.66 -9.59 10.87
N VAL A 196 11.77 -8.68 11.24
CA VAL A 196 10.54 -8.94 11.99
C VAL A 196 9.37 -8.99 11.02
N VAL A 197 8.81 -10.17 10.81
CA VAL A 197 7.60 -10.36 10.00
C VAL A 197 6.41 -10.54 10.92
N ARG A 198 5.32 -9.79 10.71
CA ARG A 198 4.09 -9.85 11.49
C ARG A 198 2.88 -9.94 10.57
N SER A 199 1.84 -10.63 11.00
CA SER A 199 0.56 -10.67 10.27
C SER A 199 -0.23 -9.39 10.49
N PHE A 200 -0.54 -8.69 9.39
CA PHE A 200 -1.47 -7.57 9.40
C PHE A 200 -2.90 -8.05 9.71
N ASP A 201 -3.31 -9.18 9.14
CA ASP A 201 -4.69 -9.64 9.25
C ASP A 201 -5.06 -10.02 10.67
N VAL A 202 -4.17 -10.71 11.40
CA VAL A 202 -4.35 -10.99 12.83
C VAL A 202 -4.46 -9.71 13.67
N ASN A 203 -3.59 -8.75 13.42
CA ASN A 203 -3.65 -7.47 14.14
C ASN A 203 -4.95 -6.70 13.81
N ARG A 204 -5.38 -6.72 12.56
CA ARG A 204 -6.63 -6.09 12.12
C ARG A 204 -7.86 -6.73 12.78
N GLU A 205 -7.92 -8.05 12.81
CA GLU A 205 -9.02 -8.81 13.42
C GLU A 205 -9.10 -8.60 14.94
N ALA A 206 -7.94 -8.47 15.59
CA ALA A 206 -7.84 -8.15 17.00
C ALA A 206 -8.05 -6.65 17.32
N GLY A 207 -8.27 -5.78 16.32
CA GLY A 207 -8.36 -4.33 16.52
C GLY A 207 -7.05 -3.68 16.95
N ARG A 208 -5.89 -4.30 16.68
CA ARG A 208 -4.56 -3.93 17.20
C ARG A 208 -3.58 -3.51 16.11
N VAL A 209 -4.05 -2.84 15.05
CA VAL A 209 -3.20 -2.49 13.90
C VAL A 209 -2.04 -1.57 14.31
N VAL A 210 -2.31 -0.55 15.09
CA VAL A 210 -1.28 0.41 15.54
C VAL A 210 -0.47 -0.21 16.67
N THR A 211 -1.11 -0.76 17.69
CA THR A 211 -0.45 -1.44 18.81
C THR A 211 0.53 -2.50 18.31
N GLY A 212 0.08 -3.40 17.42
CA GLY A 212 0.95 -4.45 16.88
C GLY A 212 2.12 -3.90 16.05
N ALA A 213 1.93 -2.75 15.39
CA ALA A 213 3.01 -2.08 14.67
C ALA A 213 4.04 -1.48 15.63
N LEU A 214 3.60 -0.81 16.68
CA LEU A 214 4.50 -0.24 17.69
C LEU A 214 5.32 -1.33 18.40
N GLU A 215 4.67 -2.45 18.76
CA GLU A 215 5.34 -3.62 19.35
C GLU A 215 6.42 -4.20 18.42
N ALA A 216 6.09 -4.37 17.13
CA ALA A 216 7.05 -4.86 16.13
C ALA A 216 8.23 -3.91 15.93
N MET A 217 8.02 -2.60 16.08
CA MET A 217 9.05 -1.57 16.01
C MET A 217 9.88 -1.46 17.31
N GLY A 218 9.55 -2.21 18.36
CA GLY A 218 10.29 -2.22 19.63
C GLY A 218 9.87 -1.14 20.63
N LEU A 219 8.70 -0.52 20.45
CA LEU A 219 8.22 0.49 21.39
C LEU A 219 7.58 -0.15 22.65
N PRO A 220 7.70 0.49 23.81
CA PRO A 220 7.13 0.00 25.07
C PRO A 220 5.62 0.30 25.15
N VAL A 221 4.81 -0.46 24.40
CA VAL A 221 3.38 -0.17 24.20
C VAL A 221 2.58 -0.16 25.50
N LYS A 222 2.72 -1.22 26.34
CA LYS A 222 1.88 -1.42 27.52
C LYS A 222 1.90 -0.27 28.53
N GLY A 223 3.01 0.43 28.66
CA GLY A 223 3.14 1.55 29.59
C GLY A 223 2.95 2.91 28.94
N ALA A 224 3.34 3.03 27.66
CA ALA A 224 3.39 4.31 27.00
C ALA A 224 2.20 4.58 26.04
N PHE A 225 1.66 3.56 25.39
CA PHE A 225 0.64 3.73 24.33
C PHE A 225 -0.54 2.75 24.52
N PRO A 226 -1.25 2.76 25.69
CA PRO A 226 -2.29 1.77 25.99
C PRO A 226 -3.49 1.85 25.05
N ASP A 227 -3.82 3.05 24.56
CA ASP A 227 -5.02 3.34 23.74
C ASP A 227 -4.67 3.65 22.28
N ALA A 228 -3.52 3.14 21.78
CA ALA A 228 -2.98 3.53 20.48
C ALA A 228 -3.94 3.30 19.29
N ASP A 229 -4.69 2.21 19.28
CA ASP A 229 -5.63 1.90 18.21
C ASP A 229 -6.88 2.79 18.27
N ASP A 230 -7.38 3.10 19.46
CA ASP A 230 -8.53 4.00 19.68
C ASP A 230 -8.15 5.43 19.29
N GLU A 231 -7.01 5.94 19.75
CA GLU A 231 -6.50 7.28 19.42
C GLU A 231 -6.23 7.44 17.92
N ALA A 232 -5.72 6.38 17.26
CA ALA A 232 -5.43 6.41 15.84
C ALA A 232 -6.69 6.55 14.99
N GLY A 233 -7.84 6.19 15.52
CA GLY A 233 -9.13 6.24 14.85
C GLY A 233 -9.09 5.47 13.54
N VAL A 234 -9.12 4.13 13.60
CA VAL A 234 -9.03 3.26 12.42
C VAL A 234 -10.17 3.56 11.44
N LYS A 235 -9.94 4.52 10.55
CA LYS A 235 -10.85 4.89 9.46
C LYS A 235 -10.63 4.01 8.23
N ASN A 236 -10.67 2.71 8.39
CA ASN A 236 -10.69 1.78 7.26
C ASN A 236 -12.13 1.42 6.88
N ALA A 237 -12.90 2.43 6.51
CA ALA A 237 -14.11 2.16 5.73
C ALA A 237 -13.65 1.53 4.40
N THR A 238 -13.85 0.23 4.25
CA THR A 238 -13.69 -0.48 2.98
C THR A 238 -14.63 0.22 2.00
N LYS A 239 -14.06 0.91 1.01
CA LYS A 239 -14.86 1.57 -0.01
C LYS A 239 -15.62 0.51 -0.79
N SER A 240 -16.83 0.85 -1.22
CA SER A 240 -17.68 -0.07 -1.95
C SER A 240 -16.96 -0.72 -3.14
N ASP A 241 -16.98 -2.04 -3.19
CA ASP A 241 -16.41 -2.82 -4.28
C ASP A 241 -17.06 -2.49 -5.62
N LEU A 242 -18.37 -2.19 -5.58
CA LEU A 242 -19.16 -1.75 -6.71
C LEU A 242 -18.55 -0.54 -7.43
N TYR A 243 -18.17 0.49 -6.68
CA TYR A 243 -17.58 1.69 -7.27
C TYR A 243 -16.19 1.45 -7.85
N SER A 244 -15.43 0.57 -7.22
CA SER A 244 -14.14 0.16 -7.77
C SER A 244 -14.33 -0.60 -9.08
N MET A 245 -15.37 -1.44 -9.19
CA MET A 245 -15.69 -2.17 -10.40
C MET A 245 -16.15 -1.25 -11.53
N LEU A 246 -17.02 -0.26 -11.24
CA LEU A 246 -17.42 0.75 -12.23
C LEU A 246 -16.20 1.48 -12.81
N LEU A 247 -15.34 2.00 -11.97
CA LEU A 247 -14.13 2.71 -12.41
C LEU A 247 -13.19 1.78 -13.19
N TYR A 248 -13.06 0.53 -12.77
CA TYR A 248 -12.28 -0.47 -13.49
C TYR A 248 -12.78 -0.66 -14.93
N HIS A 249 -14.10 -0.80 -15.12
CA HIS A 249 -14.68 -0.96 -16.47
C HIS A 249 -14.43 0.25 -17.35
N LEU A 250 -14.59 1.47 -16.83
CA LEU A 250 -14.28 2.70 -17.58
C LEU A 250 -12.79 2.76 -17.97
N ILE A 251 -11.90 2.32 -17.08
CA ILE A 251 -10.45 2.27 -17.34
C ILE A 251 -10.14 1.25 -18.45
N VAL A 252 -10.67 0.03 -18.34
CA VAL A 252 -10.46 -1.04 -19.33
C VAL A 252 -11.01 -0.65 -20.68
N ALA A 253 -12.17 0.03 -20.70
CA ALA A 253 -12.78 0.59 -21.91
C ALA A 253 -12.03 1.78 -22.50
N ARG A 254 -10.95 2.25 -21.86
CA ARG A 254 -10.16 3.41 -22.27
C ARG A 254 -11.01 4.70 -22.37
N ALA A 255 -11.96 4.88 -21.46
CA ALA A 255 -12.69 6.13 -21.36
C ALA A 255 -11.70 7.30 -21.13
N GLU A 256 -12.07 8.49 -21.58
CA GLU A 256 -11.27 9.70 -21.44
C GLU A 256 -10.90 9.96 -19.95
N ALA A 257 -9.68 10.43 -19.72
CA ALA A 257 -9.15 10.63 -18.36
C ALA A 257 -10.04 11.56 -17.51
N ASP A 258 -10.63 12.57 -18.14
CA ASP A 258 -11.53 13.52 -17.46
C ASP A 258 -12.85 12.87 -17.07
N VAL A 259 -13.37 11.94 -17.88
CA VAL A 259 -14.56 11.13 -17.56
C VAL A 259 -14.30 10.27 -16.31
N ILE A 260 -13.21 9.51 -16.32
CA ILE A 260 -12.85 8.65 -15.20
C ILE A 260 -12.61 9.47 -13.92
N ARG A 261 -11.97 10.63 -14.06
CA ARG A 261 -11.74 11.55 -12.93
C ARG A 261 -13.04 12.08 -12.36
N ALA A 262 -13.95 12.55 -13.19
CA ALA A 262 -15.24 13.11 -12.78
C ALA A 262 -16.12 12.05 -12.10
N VAL A 263 -16.24 10.85 -12.68
CA VAL A 263 -16.94 9.72 -12.06
C VAL A 263 -16.30 9.34 -10.74
N GLY A 264 -14.96 9.27 -10.68
CA GLY A 264 -14.24 8.97 -9.43
C GLY A 264 -14.43 10.04 -8.34
N VAL A 265 -14.64 11.31 -8.70
CA VAL A 265 -14.99 12.39 -7.75
C VAL A 265 -16.41 12.21 -7.25
N ALA A 266 -17.37 11.95 -8.13
CA ALA A 266 -18.78 11.73 -7.78
C ALA A 266 -18.93 10.52 -6.84
N VAL A 267 -18.29 9.41 -7.16
CA VAL A 267 -18.22 8.22 -6.30
C VAL A 267 -17.72 8.56 -4.89
N ARG A 268 -16.59 9.26 -4.78
CA ARG A 268 -16.04 9.65 -3.47
C ARG A 268 -16.98 10.59 -2.68
N LYS A 269 -17.73 11.45 -3.38
CA LYS A 269 -18.68 12.35 -2.76
C LYS A 269 -19.86 11.58 -2.17
N ARG A 270 -20.37 10.57 -2.89
CA ARG A 270 -21.45 9.69 -2.42
C ARG A 270 -21.00 8.82 -1.24
N ASP A 271 -19.82 8.19 -1.34
CA ASP A 271 -19.22 7.42 -0.25
C ASP A 271 -19.10 8.22 1.05
N ARG A 272 -18.61 9.47 0.96
CA ARG A 272 -18.47 10.34 2.14
C ARG A 272 -19.81 10.70 2.79
N ARG A 273 -20.89 10.71 2.01
CA ARG A 273 -22.26 10.95 2.48
C ARG A 273 -22.94 9.69 2.99
N GLY A 274 -22.27 8.53 2.95
CA GLY A 274 -22.86 7.24 3.31
C GLY A 274 -23.96 6.76 2.35
N GLN A 275 -24.04 7.36 1.15
CA GLN A 275 -25.06 7.01 0.16
C GLN A 275 -24.67 5.72 -0.56
N LYS A 276 -25.61 4.77 -0.62
CA LYS A 276 -25.44 3.48 -1.31
C LYS A 276 -26.35 3.43 -2.52
N PHE A 277 -25.91 2.70 -3.54
CA PHE A 277 -26.76 2.36 -4.68
C PHE A 277 -27.51 1.08 -4.33
N GLU A 278 -28.74 1.24 -3.85
CA GLU A 278 -29.55 0.15 -3.29
C GLU A 278 -29.78 -1.04 -4.25
N PRO A 279 -29.98 -0.84 -5.58
CA PRO A 279 -30.18 -1.98 -6.49
C PRO A 279 -29.06 -3.03 -6.48
N LEU A 280 -27.83 -2.61 -6.12
CA LEU A 280 -26.66 -3.48 -6.03
C LEU A 280 -26.12 -3.59 -4.60
N SER A 281 -26.88 -3.12 -3.62
CA SER A 281 -26.54 -3.20 -2.21
C SER A 281 -26.46 -4.67 -1.76
N GLY A 282 -25.34 -5.03 -1.12
CA GLY A 282 -25.11 -6.41 -0.66
C GLY A 282 -24.46 -7.35 -1.69
N ARG A 283 -24.39 -6.97 -2.97
CA ARG A 283 -23.59 -7.73 -3.95
C ARG A 283 -22.09 -7.55 -3.68
N ARG A 284 -21.35 -8.61 -3.91
CA ARG A 284 -19.90 -8.64 -3.76
C ARG A 284 -19.25 -8.66 -5.12
N PHE A 285 -18.28 -7.77 -5.30
CA PHE A 285 -17.47 -7.73 -6.51
C PHE A 285 -16.03 -8.09 -6.14
N ARG A 286 -15.38 -8.89 -6.98
CA ARG A 286 -14.02 -9.34 -6.80
C ARG A 286 -13.26 -9.28 -8.13
N PHE A 287 -12.00 -8.88 -8.07
CA PHE A 287 -11.13 -8.81 -9.25
C PHE A 287 -10.43 -10.15 -9.54
N LEU A 288 -10.16 -10.94 -8.51
CA LEU A 288 -9.51 -12.23 -8.63
C LEU A 288 -10.52 -13.34 -9.00
N SER A 289 -10.12 -14.27 -9.88
CA SER A 289 -10.81 -15.55 -10.08
C SER A 289 -10.56 -16.49 -8.90
N ASP A 290 -11.27 -17.61 -8.84
CA ASP A 290 -11.00 -18.63 -7.83
C ASP A 290 -9.61 -19.25 -8.02
N GLU A 291 -9.16 -19.40 -9.27
CA GLU A 291 -7.80 -19.86 -9.61
C GLU A 291 -6.74 -18.86 -9.14
N ASP A 292 -6.95 -17.55 -9.40
CA ASP A 292 -6.07 -16.50 -8.90
C ASP A 292 -5.98 -16.52 -7.36
N VAL A 293 -7.10 -16.76 -6.68
CA VAL A 293 -7.12 -16.86 -5.21
C VAL A 293 -6.33 -18.07 -4.74
N VAL A 294 -6.51 -19.23 -5.36
CA VAL A 294 -5.74 -20.44 -5.01
C VAL A 294 -4.24 -20.17 -5.19
N GLN A 295 -3.85 -19.56 -6.30
CA GLN A 295 -2.46 -19.20 -6.56
C GLN A 295 -1.92 -18.20 -5.51
N ALA A 296 -2.67 -17.14 -5.22
CA ALA A 296 -2.29 -16.14 -4.21
C ALA A 296 -2.07 -16.76 -2.83
N ARG A 297 -2.93 -17.70 -2.46
CA ARG A 297 -2.83 -18.45 -1.20
C ARG A 297 -1.59 -19.34 -1.16
N GLY A 298 -1.21 -19.94 -2.30
CA GLY A 298 0.04 -20.67 -2.43
C GLY A 298 1.25 -19.81 -2.08
N TYR A 299 1.30 -18.57 -2.57
CA TYR A 299 2.39 -17.63 -2.24
C TYR A 299 2.44 -17.25 -0.76
N TYR A 300 1.28 -17.12 -0.10
CA TYR A 300 1.27 -16.88 1.34
C TYR A 300 1.76 -18.10 2.12
N GLU A 301 1.42 -19.31 1.68
CA GLU A 301 1.88 -20.52 2.32
C GLU A 301 3.41 -20.70 2.20
N GLU A 302 4.00 -20.37 1.05
CA GLU A 302 5.45 -20.31 0.89
C GLU A 302 6.10 -19.31 1.87
N LEU A 303 5.46 -18.12 2.06
CA LEU A 303 5.91 -17.14 3.04
C LEU A 303 5.83 -17.70 4.47
N ARG A 304 4.76 -18.40 4.81
CA ARG A 304 4.55 -19.01 6.13
C ARG A 304 5.57 -20.12 6.42
N GLN A 305 5.97 -20.89 5.42
CA GLN A 305 7.04 -21.90 5.58
C GLN A 305 8.37 -21.25 5.97
N GLU A 306 8.68 -20.07 5.46
CA GLU A 306 9.90 -19.33 5.82
C GLU A 306 9.76 -18.55 7.14
N TYR A 307 8.53 -18.17 7.49
CA TYR A 307 8.17 -17.42 8.71
C TYR A 307 7.04 -18.13 9.46
N PRO A 308 7.34 -19.20 10.23
CA PRO A 308 6.33 -20.08 10.83
C PRO A 308 5.46 -19.42 11.92
N ASP A 309 5.86 -18.25 12.42
CA ASP A 309 5.03 -17.45 13.33
C ASP A 309 3.85 -16.75 12.62
N LEU A 310 3.79 -16.79 11.29
CA LEU A 310 2.64 -16.31 10.56
C LEU A 310 1.48 -17.30 10.70
N PRO A 311 0.24 -16.79 10.90
CA PRO A 311 -0.92 -17.64 11.09
C PRO A 311 -1.27 -18.41 9.79
N GLU A 312 -1.97 -19.51 9.97
CA GLU A 312 -2.63 -20.17 8.84
C GLU A 312 -3.68 -19.24 8.23
N GLN A 313 -3.77 -19.27 6.91
CA GLN A 313 -4.87 -18.61 6.23
C GLN A 313 -6.18 -19.36 6.53
N PRO A 314 -7.27 -18.66 6.88
CA PRO A 314 -8.57 -19.32 7.03
C PRO A 314 -8.93 -20.11 5.76
N PRO A 315 -9.62 -21.24 5.88
CA PRO A 315 -10.05 -22.00 4.70
C PRO A 315 -10.72 -21.11 3.67
N TYR A 316 -10.34 -21.27 2.40
CA TYR A 316 -11.01 -20.55 1.33
C TYR A 316 -12.39 -21.15 1.12
N VAL A 317 -13.39 -20.34 1.36
CA VAL A 317 -14.77 -20.66 1.00
C VAL A 317 -15.08 -19.83 -0.24
N SER A 318 -15.18 -20.48 -1.40
CA SER A 318 -15.65 -19.81 -2.61
C SER A 318 -17.03 -19.22 -2.32
N ARG A 319 -17.11 -17.90 -2.38
CA ARG A 319 -18.38 -17.19 -2.25
C ARG A 319 -18.72 -16.61 -3.61
N PRO A 320 -19.96 -16.75 -4.07
CA PRO A 320 -20.38 -16.10 -5.30
C PRO A 320 -19.99 -14.62 -5.23
N ALA A 321 -19.08 -14.22 -6.09
CA ALA A 321 -18.66 -12.86 -6.23
C ALA A 321 -18.65 -12.53 -7.72
N GLU A 322 -19.17 -11.38 -8.07
CA GLU A 322 -19.23 -10.94 -9.45
C GLU A 322 -17.91 -10.31 -9.85
N ARG A 323 -17.38 -10.75 -10.95
CA ARG A 323 -16.13 -10.20 -11.53
C ARG A 323 -16.40 -9.08 -12.51
N ARG A 324 -17.66 -8.82 -12.79
CA ARG A 324 -18.11 -7.85 -13.79
C ARG A 324 -19.36 -7.13 -13.30
N LEU A 325 -19.48 -5.90 -13.70
CA LEU A 325 -20.69 -5.12 -13.56
C LEU A 325 -21.35 -5.08 -14.95
N PRO A 326 -22.52 -5.73 -15.15
CA PRO A 326 -23.24 -5.70 -16.42
C PRO A 326 -23.46 -4.28 -16.94
N LYS A 327 -23.58 -4.13 -18.25
CA LYS A 327 -23.66 -2.80 -18.87
C LYS A 327 -24.86 -1.99 -18.38
N ASP A 328 -26.02 -2.60 -18.34
CA ASP A 328 -27.26 -1.99 -17.86
C ASP A 328 -27.17 -1.52 -16.42
N GLU A 329 -26.56 -2.32 -15.56
CA GLU A 329 -26.30 -1.98 -14.15
C GLU A 329 -25.22 -0.88 -14.02
N GLY A 330 -24.17 -0.94 -14.84
CA GLY A 330 -23.15 0.12 -14.90
C GLY A 330 -23.72 1.45 -15.35
N VAL A 331 -24.60 1.44 -16.35
CA VAL A 331 -25.31 2.62 -16.83
C VAL A 331 -26.29 3.13 -15.76
N ALA A 332 -27.04 2.26 -15.08
CA ALA A 332 -27.93 2.64 -13.98
C ALA A 332 -27.15 3.27 -12.82
N LEU A 333 -25.96 2.75 -12.53
CA LEU A 333 -25.08 3.34 -11.50
C LEU A 333 -24.54 4.71 -11.94
N LEU A 334 -24.20 4.89 -13.20
CA LEU A 334 -23.81 6.20 -13.76
C LEU A 334 -24.96 7.20 -13.66
N ASP A 335 -26.20 6.77 -13.99
CA ASP A 335 -27.39 7.62 -13.88
C ASP A 335 -27.64 8.05 -12.43
N TRP A 336 -27.46 7.14 -11.47
CA TRP A 336 -27.52 7.50 -10.06
C TRP A 336 -26.45 8.52 -9.64
N LEU A 337 -25.28 8.53 -10.30
CA LEU A 337 -24.22 9.52 -10.07
C LEU A 337 -24.46 10.84 -10.84
N ARG A 338 -25.37 10.87 -11.80
CA ARG A 338 -25.65 12.00 -12.70
C ARG A 338 -25.80 13.36 -12.00
N PRO A 339 -26.45 13.47 -10.83
CA PRO A 339 -26.51 14.75 -10.11
C PRO A 339 -25.17 15.32 -9.66
N ASP A 340 -24.12 14.50 -9.66
CA ASP A 340 -22.76 14.87 -9.22
C ASP A 340 -21.75 14.97 -10.37
N ILE A 341 -22.19 14.77 -11.64
CA ILE A 341 -21.40 14.90 -12.88
C ILE A 341 -22.18 15.71 -13.91
N SER A 342 -21.50 16.28 -14.91
CA SER A 342 -22.17 16.98 -16.01
C SER A 342 -22.81 15.99 -16.97
N ASP A 343 -23.84 16.43 -17.72
CA ASP A 343 -24.49 15.60 -18.74
C ASP A 343 -23.49 15.13 -19.80
N ALA A 344 -22.57 15.99 -20.25
CA ALA A 344 -21.52 15.61 -21.19
C ALA A 344 -20.62 14.48 -20.66
N ILE A 345 -20.25 14.51 -19.37
CA ILE A 345 -19.47 13.44 -18.74
C ILE A 345 -20.31 12.16 -18.62
N PHE A 346 -21.59 12.28 -18.27
CA PHE A 346 -22.51 11.14 -18.21
C PHE A 346 -22.62 10.44 -19.57
N ASP A 347 -22.88 11.20 -20.65
CA ASP A 347 -23.02 10.66 -22.00
C ASP A 347 -21.72 9.97 -22.47
N GLN A 348 -20.56 10.59 -22.22
CA GLN A 348 -19.26 10.01 -22.54
C GLN A 348 -18.99 8.74 -21.74
N ALA A 349 -19.34 8.71 -20.45
CA ALA A 349 -19.17 7.54 -19.61
C ALA A 349 -20.05 6.37 -20.07
N CYS A 350 -21.32 6.64 -20.40
CA CYS A 350 -22.24 5.64 -20.95
C CYS A 350 -21.77 5.11 -22.32
N ALA A 351 -21.28 5.99 -23.19
CA ALA A 351 -20.76 5.60 -24.51
C ALA A 351 -19.49 4.74 -24.39
N ALA A 352 -18.61 5.05 -23.44
CA ALA A 352 -17.39 4.31 -23.18
C ALA A 352 -17.64 2.97 -22.45
N TYR A 353 -18.77 2.81 -21.76
CA TYR A 353 -19.04 1.59 -21.02
C TYR A 353 -19.15 0.38 -21.98
N PRO A 354 -18.33 -0.67 -21.79
CA PRO A 354 -18.18 -1.73 -22.77
C PRO A 354 -19.48 -2.49 -23.00
N LYS A 355 -19.81 -2.76 -24.29
CA LYS A 355 -21.00 -3.55 -24.69
C LYS A 355 -20.84 -5.01 -24.30
N ASP A 356 -19.62 -5.53 -24.50
CA ASP A 356 -19.23 -6.89 -24.14
C ASP A 356 -17.86 -6.84 -23.46
N LEU A 357 -17.81 -7.25 -22.23
CA LEU A 357 -16.55 -7.55 -21.56
C LEU A 357 -16.17 -8.97 -21.99
N GLY A 358 -15.41 -9.10 -23.09
CA GLY A 358 -14.96 -10.37 -23.64
C GLY A 358 -14.52 -11.36 -22.55
N GLY A 359 -14.80 -12.64 -22.75
CA GLY A 359 -14.59 -13.74 -21.83
C GLY A 359 -13.15 -13.93 -21.36
#